data_9c4cb84239fefb3b3e879601bb94d5b6
#
_entry.id   9c4cb84239fefb3b3e879601bb94d5b6
#
_cell.length_a   1.000
_cell.length_b   1.000
_cell.length_c   1.000
_cell.angle_alpha   90.00
_cell.angle_beta   90.00
_cell.angle_gamma   90.00
#
_symmetry.space_group_name_H-M   'P 1'
#
loop_
_entity.id
_entity.type
_entity.pdbx_description
1 polymer ?
#
loop_
_entity_poly.entity_id
_entity_poly.type
_entity_poly.pdbx_seq_one_letter_code
_entity_poly.pdbx_strand_id
1 'polypeptide(L)'
;MSGFPIKKTLDDFDFSFQPSIDKRQIDELATMRFLENGENVVFLGPPGVGKTHLAFALGLMAAQHRFSIYYINFEQLKKAHFENRLPDKLKVLSKYRMLIIDEIGYLPMDIQGANLFFQLIARRYEKTSTVFTSNKTFSQWNEVFADVTIASAILDRVLHHCTVINIKGESYRLKERKEFMRQKQQIVNTLFEQGNA
;
A
#
# COMPACT_ATOMS: atom_id res chain seq x y z
N MET A 1 -18.49 1.22 -6.09
CA MET A 1 -17.11 0.62 -6.10
C MET A 1 -16.15 1.71 -6.53
N SER A 2 -15.50 2.32 -5.57
CA SER A 2 -14.68 3.50 -5.81
C SER A 2 -13.24 3.09 -6.13
N GLY A 3 -12.86 3.21 -7.40
CA GLY A 3 -11.50 3.53 -7.79
C GLY A 3 -10.40 2.48 -7.60
N PHE A 4 -10.69 1.17 -7.55
CA PHE A 4 -9.63 0.16 -7.62
C PHE A 4 -9.10 0.10 -9.05
N PRO A 5 -7.86 0.54 -9.31
CA PRO A 5 -7.35 0.66 -10.68
C PRO A 5 -6.99 -0.69 -11.31
N ILE A 6 -6.90 -1.77 -10.53
CA ILE A 6 -6.45 -3.08 -11.01
C ILE A 6 -7.13 -4.19 -10.20
N LYS A 7 -7.63 -5.25 -10.86
CA LYS A 7 -8.07 -6.49 -10.22
C LYS A 7 -6.83 -7.35 -9.91
N LYS A 8 -6.31 -7.26 -8.72
CA LYS A 8 -5.24 -8.12 -8.19
C LYS A 8 -5.76 -8.85 -6.98
N THR A 9 -5.86 -10.17 -7.08
CA THR A 9 -6.31 -11.05 -5.99
C THR A 9 -5.12 -11.62 -5.21
N LEU A 10 -5.38 -12.32 -4.10
CA LEU A 10 -4.34 -13.06 -3.39
C LEU A 10 -3.85 -14.26 -4.22
N ASP A 11 -4.71 -14.86 -5.02
CA ASP A 11 -4.37 -16.00 -5.89
C ASP A 11 -3.39 -15.59 -7.01
N ASP A 12 -3.42 -14.32 -7.42
CA ASP A 12 -2.48 -13.77 -8.41
C ASP A 12 -1.10 -13.43 -7.82
N PHE A 13 -0.92 -13.57 -6.49
CA PHE A 13 0.32 -13.23 -5.83
C PHE A 13 1.28 -14.41 -5.74
N ASP A 14 2.44 -14.30 -6.34
CA ASP A 14 3.48 -15.33 -6.31
C ASP A 14 4.30 -15.27 -5.01
N PHE A 15 3.85 -15.98 -3.97
CA PHE A 15 4.55 -16.07 -2.70
C PHE A 15 5.92 -16.75 -2.82
N SER A 16 6.13 -17.61 -3.83
CA SER A 16 7.41 -18.28 -4.04
C SER A 16 8.51 -17.31 -4.48
N PHE A 17 8.12 -16.25 -5.21
CA PHE A 17 9.01 -15.18 -5.62
C PHE A 17 9.32 -14.20 -4.46
N GLN A 18 8.49 -14.15 -3.42
CA GLN A 18 8.67 -13.28 -2.24
C GLN A 18 8.75 -14.10 -0.94
N PRO A 19 9.81 -14.88 -0.75
CA PRO A 19 9.93 -15.82 0.39
C PRO A 19 10.05 -15.12 1.75
N SER A 20 10.26 -13.80 1.77
CA SER A 20 10.27 -13.01 3.00
C SER A 20 8.89 -12.80 3.62
N ILE A 21 7.81 -13.11 2.88
CA ILE A 21 6.44 -12.98 3.37
C ILE A 21 5.99 -14.31 3.98
N ASP A 22 5.63 -14.30 5.25
CA ASP A 22 4.93 -15.44 5.84
C ASP A 22 3.48 -15.47 5.32
N LYS A 23 3.18 -16.45 4.46
CA LYS A 23 1.85 -16.62 3.88
C LYS A 23 0.77 -16.74 4.95
N ARG A 24 1.06 -17.35 6.11
CA ARG A 24 0.10 -17.50 7.21
C ARG A 24 -0.37 -16.16 7.76
N GLN A 25 0.51 -15.16 7.82
CA GLN A 25 0.12 -13.80 8.21
C GLN A 25 -0.85 -13.17 7.20
N ILE A 26 -0.63 -13.40 5.90
CA ILE A 26 -1.55 -12.94 4.87
C ILE A 26 -2.88 -13.67 4.94
N ASP A 27 -2.87 -14.99 5.15
CA ASP A 27 -4.08 -15.80 5.29
C ASP A 27 -4.88 -15.39 6.54
N GLU A 28 -4.22 -15.01 7.65
CA GLU A 28 -4.86 -14.44 8.84
C GLU A 28 -5.53 -13.09 8.53
N LEU A 29 -4.84 -12.18 7.85
CA LEU A 29 -5.42 -10.90 7.42
C LEU A 29 -6.61 -11.13 6.46
N ALA A 30 -6.55 -12.17 5.63
CA ALA A 30 -7.62 -12.54 4.72
C ALA A 30 -8.91 -12.99 5.44
N THR A 31 -8.86 -13.32 6.73
CA THR A 31 -10.05 -13.56 7.54
C THR A 31 -10.86 -12.31 7.86
N MET A 32 -10.32 -11.12 7.59
CA MET A 32 -10.90 -9.80 7.88
C MET A 32 -11.09 -9.47 9.38
N ARG A 33 -10.61 -10.28 10.31
CA ARG A 33 -10.72 -10.02 11.76
C ARG A 33 -10.06 -8.69 12.16
N PHE A 34 -8.97 -8.31 11.51
CA PHE A 34 -8.31 -7.02 11.75
C PHE A 34 -9.25 -5.82 11.53
N LEU A 35 -10.23 -5.94 10.60
CA LEU A 35 -11.25 -4.93 10.41
C LEU A 35 -12.24 -4.86 11.58
N GLU A 36 -12.62 -6.00 12.14
CA GLU A 36 -13.53 -6.07 13.29
C GLU A 36 -12.89 -5.46 14.54
N ASN A 37 -11.60 -5.64 14.71
CA ASN A 37 -10.83 -5.13 15.84
C ASN A 37 -10.36 -3.68 15.66
N GLY A 38 -10.47 -3.09 14.45
CA GLY A 38 -9.95 -1.76 14.17
C GLY A 38 -8.42 -1.71 14.09
N GLU A 39 -7.77 -2.85 13.81
CA GLU A 39 -6.32 -2.96 13.68
C GLU A 39 -5.83 -2.46 12.32
N ASN A 40 -4.61 -1.93 12.29
CA ASN A 40 -3.96 -1.47 11.09
C ASN A 40 -3.09 -2.55 10.45
N VAL A 41 -2.75 -2.35 9.18
CA VAL A 41 -1.77 -3.18 8.45
C VAL A 41 -0.77 -2.27 7.76
N VAL A 42 0.51 -2.56 7.89
CA VAL A 42 1.57 -1.80 7.18
C VAL A 42 2.43 -2.76 6.36
N PHE A 43 2.45 -2.54 5.05
CA PHE A 43 3.37 -3.21 4.14
C PHE A 43 4.59 -2.31 3.90
N LEU A 44 5.77 -2.75 4.33
CA LEU A 44 7.04 -2.07 4.11
C LEU A 44 7.90 -2.83 3.10
N GLY A 45 8.72 -2.14 2.34
CA GLY A 45 9.70 -2.77 1.46
C GLY A 45 10.03 -1.94 0.22
N PRO A 46 11.02 -2.35 -0.57
CA PRO A 46 11.44 -1.63 -1.76
C PRO A 46 10.35 -1.54 -2.84
N PRO A 47 10.51 -0.66 -3.84
CA PRO A 47 9.56 -0.60 -4.96
C PRO A 47 9.44 -1.91 -5.73
N GLY A 48 8.21 -2.26 -6.15
CA GLY A 48 7.95 -3.41 -7.02
C GLY A 48 7.86 -4.77 -6.34
N VAL A 49 7.98 -4.88 -5.00
CA VAL A 49 7.92 -6.17 -4.28
C VAL A 49 6.49 -6.68 -4.00
N GLY A 50 5.45 -5.96 -4.43
CA GLY A 50 4.07 -6.42 -4.32
C GLY A 50 3.24 -5.81 -3.19
N LYS A 51 3.73 -4.78 -2.45
CA LYS A 51 2.99 -4.12 -1.37
C LYS A 51 1.57 -3.68 -1.76
N THR A 52 1.48 -2.90 -2.84
CA THR A 52 0.21 -2.40 -3.38
C THR A 52 -0.70 -3.55 -3.84
N HIS A 53 -0.12 -4.64 -4.40
CA HIS A 53 -0.87 -5.83 -4.77
C HIS A 53 -1.58 -6.44 -3.54
N LEU A 54 -0.83 -6.70 -2.47
CA LEU A 54 -1.40 -7.26 -1.24
C LEU A 54 -2.45 -6.33 -0.61
N ALA A 55 -2.18 -5.02 -0.57
CA ALA A 55 -3.15 -4.05 -0.06
C ALA A 55 -4.46 -4.06 -0.87
N PHE A 56 -4.37 -4.15 -2.21
CA PHE A 56 -5.56 -4.26 -3.06
C PHE A 56 -6.28 -5.60 -2.90
N ALA A 57 -5.55 -6.70 -2.80
CA ALA A 57 -6.14 -8.01 -2.63
C ALA A 57 -6.95 -8.07 -1.32
N LEU A 58 -6.41 -7.56 -0.21
CA LEU A 58 -7.15 -7.42 1.03
C LEU A 58 -8.37 -6.49 0.88
N GLY A 59 -8.24 -5.40 0.12
CA GLY A 59 -9.35 -4.51 -0.19
C GLY A 59 -10.47 -5.21 -0.97
N LEU A 60 -10.15 -6.00 -1.98
CA LEU A 60 -11.13 -6.78 -2.74
C LEU A 60 -11.87 -7.78 -1.84
N MET A 61 -11.14 -8.49 -0.98
CA MET A 61 -11.74 -9.41 -0.02
C MET A 61 -12.66 -8.69 0.97
N ALA A 62 -12.23 -7.55 1.51
CA ALA A 62 -13.08 -6.74 2.39
C ALA A 62 -14.37 -6.27 1.67
N ALA A 63 -14.29 -5.93 0.35
CA ALA A 63 -15.48 -5.61 -0.46
C ALA A 63 -16.43 -6.81 -0.60
N GLN A 64 -15.90 -8.01 -0.81
CA GLN A 64 -16.69 -9.23 -0.87
C GLN A 64 -17.42 -9.51 0.46
N HIS A 65 -16.78 -9.17 1.58
CA HIS A 65 -17.38 -9.20 2.93
C HIS A 65 -18.28 -7.99 3.23
N ARG A 66 -18.60 -7.16 2.22
CA ARG A 66 -19.48 -5.97 2.31
C ARG A 66 -18.98 -4.86 3.23
N PHE A 67 -17.71 -4.80 3.55
CA PHE A 67 -17.14 -3.65 4.23
C PHE A 67 -17.02 -2.45 3.29
N SER A 68 -17.18 -1.24 3.85
CA SER A 68 -16.93 -0.01 3.10
C SER A 68 -15.44 0.26 3.01
N ILE A 69 -14.95 0.44 1.77
CA ILE A 69 -13.51 0.59 1.49
C ILE A 69 -13.28 1.83 0.67
N TYR A 70 -12.14 2.46 0.91
CA TYR A 70 -11.63 3.53 0.05
C TYR A 70 -10.13 3.35 -0.17
N TYR A 71 -9.70 3.53 -1.40
CA TYR A 71 -8.29 3.59 -1.79
C TYR A 71 -7.89 5.02 -2.11
N ILE A 72 -6.75 5.43 -1.62
CA ILE A 72 -6.12 6.70 -1.96
C ILE A 72 -4.61 6.55 -2.00
N ASN A 73 -3.98 7.11 -3.03
CA ASN A 73 -2.54 7.30 -3.05
C ASN A 73 -2.18 8.52 -2.20
N PHE A 74 -1.06 8.46 -1.49
CA PHE A 74 -0.62 9.55 -0.61
C PHE A 74 -0.42 10.88 -1.34
N GLU A 75 0.00 10.86 -2.61
CA GLU A 75 0.07 12.08 -3.44
C GLU A 75 -1.28 12.76 -3.66
N GLN A 76 -2.36 11.98 -3.75
CA GLN A 76 -3.70 12.55 -3.87
C GLN A 76 -4.15 13.28 -2.59
N LEU A 77 -3.65 12.87 -1.43
CA LEU A 77 -3.84 13.62 -0.17
C LEU A 77 -3.08 14.94 -0.21
N LYS A 78 -1.82 14.90 -0.65
CA LYS A 78 -1.00 16.11 -0.82
C LYS A 78 -1.63 17.08 -1.82
N LYS A 79 -2.06 16.57 -2.98
CA LYS A 79 -2.76 17.40 -3.98
C LYS A 79 -4.02 18.04 -3.39
N ALA A 80 -4.83 17.29 -2.64
CA ALA A 80 -6.01 17.83 -1.96
C ALA A 80 -5.64 18.90 -0.92
N HIS A 81 -4.48 18.79 -0.28
CA HIS A 81 -3.95 19.82 0.63
C HIS A 81 -3.62 21.12 -0.11
N PHE A 82 -2.85 21.04 -1.19
CA PHE A 82 -2.52 22.21 -2.02
C PHE A 82 -3.76 22.90 -2.61
N GLU A 83 -4.84 22.15 -2.86
CA GLU A 83 -6.10 22.65 -3.37
C GLU A 83 -7.07 23.09 -2.25
N ASN A 84 -6.63 23.15 -0.99
CA ASN A 84 -7.43 23.48 0.21
C ASN A 84 -8.67 22.58 0.40
N ARG A 85 -8.68 21.37 -0.16
CA ARG A 85 -9.78 20.39 -0.07
C ARG A 85 -9.54 19.26 0.92
N LEU A 86 -8.33 19.22 1.53
CA LEU A 86 -7.95 18.10 2.42
C LEU A 86 -8.87 17.98 3.64
N PRO A 87 -9.24 19.06 4.38
CA PRO A 87 -10.08 18.92 5.57
C PRO A 87 -11.42 18.20 5.31
N ASP A 88 -12.09 18.52 4.20
CA ASP A 88 -13.36 17.87 3.84
C ASP A 88 -13.15 16.44 3.34
N LYS A 89 -12.08 16.20 2.59
CA LYS A 89 -11.69 14.85 2.17
C LYS A 89 -11.43 13.94 3.37
N LEU A 90 -10.74 14.42 4.40
CA LEU A 90 -10.46 13.65 5.62
C LEU A 90 -11.75 13.28 6.39
N LYS A 91 -12.76 14.16 6.40
CA LYS A 91 -14.09 13.84 6.98
C LYS A 91 -14.75 12.65 6.26
N VAL A 92 -14.62 12.60 4.94
CA VAL A 92 -15.14 11.48 4.13
C VAL A 92 -14.32 10.21 4.38
N LEU A 93 -12.99 10.29 4.34
CA LEU A 93 -12.09 9.15 4.51
C LEU A 93 -12.19 8.52 5.90
N SER A 94 -12.52 9.31 6.93
CA SER A 94 -12.68 8.81 8.29
C SER A 94 -13.87 7.85 8.49
N LYS A 95 -14.82 7.81 7.54
CA LYS A 95 -16.06 7.01 7.64
C LYS A 95 -15.91 5.59 7.08
N TYR A 96 -14.91 5.33 6.25
CA TYR A 96 -14.73 4.01 5.65
C TYR A 96 -14.18 3.00 6.66
N ARG A 97 -14.72 1.79 6.65
CA ARG A 97 -14.27 0.71 7.55
C ARG A 97 -12.83 0.33 7.27
N MET A 98 -12.45 0.26 6.00
CA MET A 98 -11.08 0.06 5.54
C MET A 98 -10.64 1.23 4.68
N LEU A 99 -9.53 1.85 5.02
CA LEU A 99 -8.86 2.86 4.21
C LEU A 99 -7.51 2.33 3.77
N ILE A 100 -7.24 2.32 2.47
CA ILE A 100 -5.93 1.99 1.94
C ILE A 100 -5.23 3.30 1.58
N ILE A 101 -4.09 3.57 2.21
CA ILE A 101 -3.22 4.71 1.91
C ILE A 101 -1.93 4.16 1.30
N ASP A 102 -1.82 4.31 -0.02
CA ASP A 102 -0.74 3.72 -0.79
C ASP A 102 0.40 4.72 -1.03
N GLU A 103 1.63 4.20 -1.08
CA GLU A 103 2.85 4.93 -1.43
C GLU A 103 3.23 6.08 -0.47
N ILE A 104 3.12 5.86 0.86
CA ILE A 104 3.67 6.80 1.83
C ILE A 104 5.20 6.85 1.69
N GLY A 105 5.74 8.08 1.53
CA GLY A 105 7.17 8.31 1.54
C GLY A 105 7.80 8.73 0.22
N TYR A 106 7.03 8.82 -0.86
CA TYR A 106 7.57 9.29 -2.13
C TYR A 106 7.99 10.77 -2.11
N LEU A 107 7.18 11.62 -1.49
CA LEU A 107 7.46 13.05 -1.35
C LEU A 107 7.07 13.54 0.05
N PRO A 108 7.81 14.47 0.65
CA PRO A 108 7.47 15.01 1.96
C PRO A 108 6.15 15.82 1.91
N MET A 109 5.45 15.84 3.04
CA MET A 109 4.29 16.69 3.31
C MET A 109 4.73 17.83 4.21
N ASP A 110 4.18 19.03 4.02
CA ASP A 110 4.47 20.14 4.91
C ASP A 110 3.82 19.95 6.31
N ILE A 111 4.19 20.76 7.27
CA ILE A 111 3.73 20.66 8.66
C ILE A 111 2.21 20.76 8.77
N GLN A 112 1.57 21.62 7.99
CA GLN A 112 0.12 21.78 8.00
C GLN A 112 -0.59 20.52 7.47
N GLY A 113 -0.13 19.98 6.35
CA GLY A 113 -0.63 18.72 5.81
C GLY A 113 -0.39 17.54 6.75
N ALA A 114 0.78 17.47 7.39
CA ALA A 114 1.10 16.46 8.39
C ALA A 114 0.16 16.51 9.61
N ASN A 115 -0.16 17.70 10.12
CA ASN A 115 -1.15 17.88 11.17
C ASN A 115 -2.55 17.40 10.76
N LEU A 116 -2.97 17.72 9.54
CA LEU A 116 -4.25 17.24 9.01
C LEU A 116 -4.25 15.71 8.85
N PHE A 117 -3.16 15.13 8.37
CA PHE A 117 -3.01 13.68 8.29
C PHE A 117 -3.06 13.02 9.67
N PHE A 118 -2.36 13.60 10.67
CA PHE A 118 -2.46 13.18 12.07
C PHE A 118 -3.92 13.17 12.55
N GLN A 119 -4.69 14.20 12.25
CA GLN A 119 -6.11 14.26 12.62
C GLN A 119 -6.92 13.12 11.98
N LEU A 120 -6.61 12.72 10.73
CA LEU A 120 -7.23 11.55 10.11
C LEU A 120 -6.93 10.28 10.91
N ILE A 121 -5.65 10.05 11.21
CA ILE A 121 -5.22 8.88 11.98
C ILE A 121 -5.89 8.86 13.36
N ALA A 122 -5.90 9.99 14.06
CA ALA A 122 -6.54 10.12 15.38
C ALA A 122 -8.06 9.83 15.35
N ARG A 123 -8.77 10.24 14.29
CA ARG A 123 -10.20 9.95 14.13
C ARG A 123 -10.49 8.48 13.87
N ARG A 124 -9.55 7.78 13.22
CA ARG A 124 -9.68 6.37 12.84
C ARG A 124 -9.16 5.41 13.91
N TYR A 125 -8.30 5.91 14.79
CA TYR A 125 -7.63 5.14 15.83
C TYR A 125 -8.63 4.31 16.66
N GLU A 126 -8.39 3.00 16.76
CA GLU A 126 -9.22 1.99 17.45
C GLU A 126 -10.69 1.88 16.99
N LYS A 127 -11.06 2.51 15.89
CA LYS A 127 -12.44 2.50 15.37
C LYS A 127 -12.56 1.84 14.02
N THR A 128 -11.58 2.06 13.16
CA THR A 128 -11.55 1.58 11.78
C THR A 128 -10.13 1.28 11.36
N SER A 129 -9.95 0.37 10.43
CA SER A 129 -8.63 -0.09 10.00
C SER A 129 -8.07 0.71 8.83
N THR A 130 -6.76 0.96 8.88
CA THR A 130 -6.04 1.55 7.77
C THR A 130 -4.93 0.60 7.31
N VAL A 131 -4.86 0.38 6.01
CA VAL A 131 -3.78 -0.36 5.36
C VAL A 131 -2.84 0.64 4.71
N PHE A 132 -1.58 0.59 5.09
CA PHE A 132 -0.54 1.47 4.57
C PHE A 132 0.44 0.68 3.72
N THR A 133 0.93 1.30 2.66
CA THR A 133 2.12 0.84 1.97
C THR A 133 3.20 1.91 1.99
N SER A 134 4.44 1.52 2.21
CA SER A 134 5.56 2.45 2.21
C SER A 134 6.85 1.79 1.72
N ASN A 135 7.65 2.56 1.01
CA ASN A 135 9.04 2.20 0.69
C ASN A 135 10.05 2.76 1.70
N LYS A 136 9.57 3.54 2.66
CA LYS A 136 10.34 4.11 3.76
C LYS A 136 10.17 3.28 5.03
N THR A 137 11.24 3.11 5.79
CA THR A 137 11.18 2.56 7.14
C THR A 137 10.50 3.54 8.10
N PHE A 138 10.02 3.07 9.24
CA PHE A 138 9.38 3.95 10.23
C PHE A 138 10.30 5.07 10.73
N SER A 139 11.61 4.81 10.85
CA SER A 139 12.59 5.83 11.21
C SER A 139 12.71 6.97 10.17
N GLN A 140 12.31 6.72 8.93
CA GLN A 140 12.32 7.71 7.85
C GLN A 140 10.99 8.46 7.70
N TRP A 141 9.96 8.13 8.48
CA TRP A 141 8.67 8.83 8.41
C TRP A 141 8.74 10.28 8.91
N ASN A 142 9.74 10.63 9.74
CA ASN A 142 10.03 12.01 10.09
C ASN A 142 10.38 12.88 8.84
N GLU A 143 11.05 12.29 7.84
CA GLU A 143 11.33 12.97 6.58
C GLU A 143 10.05 13.20 5.75
N VAL A 144 9.07 12.27 5.88
CA VAL A 144 7.79 12.34 5.16
C VAL A 144 6.88 13.42 5.73
N PHE A 145 6.83 13.56 7.06
CA PHE A 145 5.90 14.45 7.75
C PHE A 145 6.54 15.76 8.22
N ALA A 146 7.79 16.05 7.80
CA ALA A 146 8.54 17.29 8.04
C ALA A 146 8.68 17.72 9.51
N ASP A 147 8.19 16.92 10.46
CA ASP A 147 8.28 17.18 11.92
C ASP A 147 8.35 15.86 12.68
N VAL A 148 9.37 15.72 13.52
CA VAL A 148 9.63 14.49 14.29
C VAL A 148 8.52 14.20 15.29
N THR A 149 7.97 15.23 15.91
CA THR A 149 6.91 15.10 16.93
C THR A 149 5.62 14.62 16.31
N ILE A 150 5.23 15.20 15.15
CA ILE A 150 4.04 14.80 14.40
C ILE A 150 4.22 13.38 13.88
N ALA A 151 5.38 13.06 13.28
CA ALA A 151 5.68 11.71 12.79
C ALA A 151 5.61 10.67 13.91
N SER A 152 6.20 10.97 15.08
CA SER A 152 6.14 10.08 16.26
C SER A 152 4.70 9.86 16.73
N ALA A 153 3.89 10.91 16.78
CA ALA A 153 2.50 10.83 17.21
C ALA A 153 1.61 10.07 16.20
N ILE A 154 1.93 10.13 14.90
CA ILE A 154 1.30 9.31 13.85
C ILE A 154 1.68 7.85 14.06
N LEU A 155 2.99 7.56 14.17
CA LEU A 155 3.51 6.21 14.33
C LEU A 155 3.00 5.53 15.59
N ASP A 156 2.94 6.23 16.70
CA ASP A 156 2.39 5.72 17.95
C ASP A 156 0.98 5.14 17.75
N ARG A 157 0.10 5.88 17.07
CA ARG A 157 -1.28 5.43 16.80
C ARG A 157 -1.37 4.37 15.71
N VAL A 158 -0.55 4.47 14.68
CA VAL A 158 -0.55 3.49 13.58
C VAL A 158 -0.07 2.13 14.06
N LEU A 159 0.96 2.09 14.92
CA LEU A 159 1.63 0.87 15.35
C LEU A 159 1.03 0.23 16.60
N HIS A 160 0.21 0.93 17.37
CA HIS A 160 -0.34 0.43 18.62
C HIS A 160 -1.09 -0.90 18.44
N HIS A 161 -1.96 -1.00 17.44
CA HIS A 161 -2.63 -2.23 17.03
C HIS A 161 -2.39 -2.42 15.53
N CYS A 162 -1.28 -3.08 15.17
CA CYS A 162 -0.84 -3.15 13.78
C CYS A 162 -0.12 -4.44 13.44
N THR A 163 -0.50 -5.05 12.34
CA THR A 163 0.30 -6.08 11.68
C THR A 163 1.27 -5.43 10.70
N VAL A 164 2.58 -5.61 10.94
CA VAL A 164 3.62 -5.07 10.07
C VAL A 164 4.23 -6.20 9.23
N ILE A 165 4.18 -6.06 7.91
CA ILE A 165 4.75 -7.01 6.95
C ILE A 165 5.88 -6.32 6.21
N ASN A 166 7.10 -6.75 6.49
CA ASN A 166 8.31 -6.24 5.86
C ASN A 166 8.74 -7.16 4.71
N ILE A 167 8.55 -6.69 3.48
CA ILE A 167 8.83 -7.46 2.27
C ILE A 167 10.24 -7.15 1.79
N LYS A 168 11.08 -8.20 1.77
CA LYS A 168 12.46 -8.14 1.31
C LYS A 168 12.59 -9.05 0.10
N GLY A 169 12.91 -8.51 -1.06
CA GLY A 169 13.03 -9.33 -2.26
C GLY A 169 13.21 -8.52 -3.52
N GLU A 170 13.24 -9.22 -4.64
CA GLU A 170 13.36 -8.60 -5.95
C GLU A 170 12.04 -7.98 -6.43
N SER A 171 12.17 -7.04 -7.35
CA SER A 171 11.01 -6.38 -7.96
C SER A 171 10.36 -7.28 -9.01
N TYR A 172 9.05 -7.51 -8.88
CA TYR A 172 8.22 -8.15 -9.93
C TYR A 172 8.32 -7.39 -11.26
N ARG A 173 8.32 -6.07 -11.24
CA ARG A 173 8.45 -5.25 -12.45
C ARG A 173 9.76 -5.49 -13.18
N LEU A 174 10.86 -5.73 -12.44
CA LEU A 174 12.15 -6.07 -13.04
C LEU A 174 12.17 -7.52 -13.56
N LYS A 175 11.52 -8.46 -12.86
CA LYS A 175 11.35 -9.84 -13.32
C LYS A 175 10.60 -9.87 -14.65
N GLU A 176 9.42 -9.29 -14.70
CA GLU A 176 8.59 -9.21 -15.91
C GLU A 176 9.32 -8.55 -17.09
N ARG A 177 10.07 -7.47 -16.82
CA ARG A 177 10.87 -6.80 -17.85
C ARG A 177 11.98 -7.72 -18.38
N LYS A 178 12.70 -8.44 -17.50
CA LYS A 178 13.75 -9.38 -17.90
C LYS A 178 13.17 -10.53 -18.76
N GLU A 179 12.03 -11.06 -18.36
CA GLU A 179 11.31 -12.12 -19.11
C GLU A 179 10.85 -11.62 -20.49
N PHE A 180 10.24 -10.44 -20.55
CA PHE A 180 9.85 -9.81 -21.82
C PHE A 180 11.04 -9.60 -22.75
N MET A 181 12.16 -9.10 -22.24
CA MET A 181 13.38 -8.90 -23.07
C MET A 181 13.97 -10.22 -23.57
N ARG A 182 13.95 -11.28 -22.76
CA ARG A 182 14.38 -12.62 -23.18
C ARG A 182 13.50 -13.17 -24.30
N GLN A 183 12.18 -13.08 -24.16
CA GLN A 183 11.24 -13.52 -25.20
C GLN A 183 11.45 -12.74 -26.50
N LYS A 184 11.62 -11.43 -26.42
CA LYS A 184 11.89 -10.59 -27.60
C LYS A 184 13.18 -11.01 -28.30
N GLN A 185 14.25 -11.29 -27.56
CA GLN A 185 15.53 -11.74 -28.12
C GLN A 185 15.41 -13.11 -28.78
N GLN A 186 14.65 -14.04 -28.21
CA GLN A 186 14.41 -15.35 -28.82
C GLN A 186 13.67 -15.22 -30.16
N ILE A 187 12.62 -14.39 -30.23
CA ILE A 187 11.89 -14.14 -31.48
C ILE A 187 12.82 -13.59 -32.56
N VAL A 188 13.66 -12.60 -32.21
CA VAL A 188 14.63 -12.02 -33.16
C VAL A 188 15.60 -13.09 -33.65
N ASN A 189 16.18 -13.89 -32.77
CA ASN A 189 17.11 -14.96 -33.17
C ASN A 189 16.45 -15.99 -34.12
N THR A 190 15.22 -16.41 -33.81
CA THR A 190 14.46 -17.35 -34.65
C THR A 190 14.18 -16.79 -36.05
N LEU A 191 13.86 -15.49 -36.15
CA LEU A 191 13.66 -14.84 -37.45
C LEU A 191 14.95 -14.75 -38.27
N PHE A 192 16.09 -14.50 -37.64
CA PHE A 192 17.40 -14.48 -38.32
C PHE A 192 17.81 -15.88 -38.81
N GLU A 193 17.51 -16.94 -38.05
CA GLU A 193 17.81 -18.32 -38.45
C GLU A 193 16.95 -18.77 -39.64
N GLN A 194 15.67 -18.39 -39.70
CA GLN A 194 14.75 -18.71 -40.82
C GLN A 194 15.01 -17.86 -42.07
N GLY A 195 15.62 -16.69 -41.96
CA GLY A 195 15.95 -15.84 -43.12
C GLY A 195 17.26 -16.22 -43.81
N ASN A 196 18.06 -17.14 -43.23
CA ASN A 196 19.32 -17.62 -43.79
C ASN A 196 19.26 -19.08 -44.32
N ALA A 197 18.08 -19.67 -44.36
CA ALA A 197 17.82 -20.97 -44.96
C ALA A 197 17.12 -20.85 -46.35
#